data_cce235433036a79f5107f103c27c8ec2
#
_entry.id   cce235433036a79f5107f103c27c8ec2
#
_cell.length_a   1.000
_cell.length_b   1.000
_cell.length_c   1.000
_cell.angle_alpha   90.00
_cell.angle_beta   90.00
_cell.angle_gamma   90.00
#
_symmetry.space_group_name_H-M   'P 1'
#
loop_
_entity.id
_entity.type
_entity.pdbx_description
1 polymer ?
#
loop_
_entity_poly.entity_id
_entity_poly.type
_entity_poly.pdbx_seq_one_letter_code
_entity_poly.pdbx_strand_id
1 'polypeptide(L)'
;ELTKDLLSRATVVAAPYVYFFSPYIRQRLLDWMNISETDLIVIVDEAHNLPEYAREIKSFKLSSKVIELVNKELDDFGNPEVLKGITVRDFVKQIDILLNKAQEEYLIEDDGIIPPDFLEAGLMSAFFITSHALDAAAENISEFGDTIRDAKRKKGRLPRSYIYSLGNFLQLWADTYEEFYVKLITGGENPAFEAYCMDPSVACLPVFSCYSSLHMSGTLSPLNEYRASIGIPKESRSIIFPSPFDPSKRSVIYTDDVTTKYEELLKDEEIIKKMEDYTVSVCNTCNKNTAVFFSSYTLMNKFLEDKILLRIHNDVFMERKGMQQHELMNEVKSFKSSKPAVLF
;
A
#
# COMPACT_ATOMS: atom_id res chain seq x y z
N GLU A 1 -26.91 3.58 9.00
CA GLU A 1 -28.19 2.87 8.71
C GLU A 1 -28.65 3.13 7.28
N LEU A 2 -28.81 4.37 6.82
CA LEU A 2 -29.23 4.70 5.45
C LEU A 2 -28.35 4.02 4.37
N THR A 3 -27.03 4.06 4.52
CA THR A 3 -26.11 3.42 3.57
C THR A 3 -26.32 1.92 3.48
N LYS A 4 -26.60 1.24 4.59
CA LYS A 4 -26.87 -0.20 4.63
C LYS A 4 -28.19 -0.54 3.94
N ASP A 5 -29.24 0.24 4.17
CA ASP A 5 -30.52 0.08 3.51
C ASP A 5 -30.40 0.27 1.98
N LEU A 6 -29.61 1.24 1.54
CA LEU A 6 -29.29 1.45 0.12
C LEU A 6 -28.52 0.27 -0.48
N LEU A 7 -27.50 -0.23 0.24
CA LEU A 7 -26.71 -1.39 -0.22
C LEU A 7 -27.54 -2.65 -0.39
N SER A 8 -28.49 -2.92 0.53
CA SER A 8 -29.36 -4.10 0.44
C SER A 8 -30.32 -4.11 -0.78
N ARG A 9 -30.50 -2.96 -1.42
CA ARG A 9 -31.38 -2.77 -2.59
C ARG A 9 -30.62 -2.46 -3.87
N ALA A 10 -29.30 -2.22 -3.77
CA ALA A 10 -28.50 -1.84 -4.92
C ALA A 10 -28.22 -3.02 -5.84
N THR A 11 -28.46 -2.86 -7.12
CA THR A 11 -28.08 -3.84 -8.14
C THR A 11 -26.59 -3.71 -8.52
N VAL A 12 -26.04 -2.51 -8.43
CA VAL A 12 -24.61 -2.23 -8.71
C VAL A 12 -24.03 -1.41 -7.57
N VAL A 13 -22.86 -1.84 -7.11
CA VAL A 13 -22.08 -1.15 -6.05
C VAL A 13 -20.70 -0.87 -6.60
N ALA A 14 -20.31 0.41 -6.70
CA ALA A 14 -18.95 0.82 -7.01
C ALA A 14 -18.21 1.13 -5.70
N ALA A 15 -17.07 0.47 -5.48
CA ALA A 15 -16.30 0.60 -4.25
C ALA A 15 -14.79 0.40 -4.53
N PRO A 16 -13.89 0.98 -3.71
CA PRO A 16 -12.47 0.67 -3.76
C PRO A 16 -12.17 -0.82 -3.54
N TYR A 17 -11.04 -1.30 -4.06
CA TYR A 17 -10.60 -2.70 -3.97
C TYR A 17 -10.66 -3.28 -2.56
N VAL A 18 -10.36 -2.47 -1.53
CA VAL A 18 -10.38 -2.90 -0.12
C VAL A 18 -11.71 -3.53 0.29
N TYR A 19 -12.83 -3.08 -0.27
CA TYR A 19 -14.15 -3.60 0.09
C TYR A 19 -14.37 -5.04 -0.38
N PHE A 20 -13.68 -5.46 -1.42
CA PHE A 20 -13.80 -6.82 -1.93
C PHE A 20 -12.60 -7.70 -1.54
N PHE A 21 -11.37 -7.20 -1.63
CA PHE A 21 -10.16 -8.01 -1.41
C PHE A 21 -9.75 -8.15 0.06
N SER A 22 -10.15 -7.24 0.95
CA SER A 22 -9.94 -7.40 2.40
C SER A 22 -11.00 -8.35 3.00
N PRO A 23 -10.60 -9.51 3.57
CA PRO A 23 -11.56 -10.53 4.01
C PRO A 23 -12.62 -9.99 4.99
N TYR A 24 -12.17 -9.24 6.01
CA TYR A 24 -13.05 -8.69 7.03
C TYR A 24 -14.00 -7.63 6.50
N ILE A 25 -13.54 -6.77 5.59
CA ILE A 25 -14.37 -5.71 5.01
C ILE A 25 -15.35 -6.32 4.00
N ARG A 26 -14.89 -7.30 3.20
CA ARG A 26 -15.74 -8.05 2.26
C ARG A 26 -16.91 -8.71 2.97
N GLN A 27 -16.65 -9.46 4.03
CA GLN A 27 -17.71 -10.14 4.77
C GLN A 27 -18.78 -9.14 5.23
N ARG A 28 -18.36 -8.00 5.79
CA ARG A 28 -19.30 -6.94 6.20
C ARG A 28 -20.10 -6.36 5.04
N LEU A 29 -19.45 -6.15 3.90
CA LEU A 29 -20.14 -5.64 2.70
C LEU A 29 -21.23 -6.63 2.25
N LEU A 30 -20.90 -7.92 2.15
CA LEU A 30 -21.83 -8.98 1.77
C LEU A 30 -22.99 -9.09 2.76
N ASP A 31 -22.72 -9.02 4.07
CA ASP A 31 -23.76 -9.01 5.10
C ASP A 31 -24.71 -7.80 4.92
N TRP A 32 -24.20 -6.62 4.59
CA TRP A 32 -25.03 -5.42 4.36
C TRP A 32 -25.81 -5.49 3.04
N MET A 33 -25.27 -6.15 2.04
CA MET A 33 -25.96 -6.39 0.78
C MET A 33 -26.94 -7.57 0.87
N ASN A 34 -26.84 -8.40 1.90
CA ASN A 34 -27.60 -9.64 2.10
C ASN A 34 -27.48 -10.62 0.92
N ILE A 35 -26.26 -10.83 0.44
CA ILE A 35 -25.90 -11.72 -0.67
C ILE A 35 -24.67 -12.56 -0.31
N SER A 36 -24.45 -13.64 -1.07
CA SER A 36 -23.21 -14.43 -0.98
C SER A 36 -22.21 -14.07 -2.07
N GLU A 37 -20.94 -14.46 -1.91
CA GLU A 37 -19.92 -14.26 -2.94
C GLU A 37 -20.31 -14.88 -4.28
N THR A 38 -21.00 -16.04 -4.26
CA THR A 38 -21.44 -16.77 -5.44
C THR A 38 -22.51 -16.04 -6.27
N ASP A 39 -23.14 -15.02 -5.71
CA ASP A 39 -24.16 -14.22 -6.41
C ASP A 39 -23.53 -12.99 -7.11
N LEU A 40 -22.24 -12.74 -6.89
CA LEU A 40 -21.57 -11.55 -7.41
C LEU A 40 -21.04 -11.73 -8.83
N ILE A 41 -21.23 -10.70 -9.64
CA ILE A 41 -20.39 -10.43 -10.81
C ILE A 41 -19.44 -9.30 -10.43
N VAL A 42 -18.14 -9.59 -10.40
CA VAL A 42 -17.12 -8.63 -9.98
C VAL A 42 -16.48 -8.01 -11.22
N ILE A 43 -16.52 -6.67 -11.32
CA ILE A 43 -15.83 -5.91 -12.36
C ILE A 43 -14.66 -5.19 -11.71
N VAL A 44 -13.45 -5.56 -12.11
CA VAL A 44 -12.21 -4.94 -11.65
C VAL A 44 -11.75 -3.94 -12.71
N ASP A 45 -11.96 -2.67 -12.43
CA ASP A 45 -11.48 -1.58 -13.29
C ASP A 45 -10.04 -1.21 -12.91
N GLU A 46 -9.26 -0.71 -13.88
CA GLU A 46 -7.81 -0.48 -13.73
C GLU A 46 -7.08 -1.68 -13.13
N ALA A 47 -7.45 -2.87 -13.61
CA ALA A 47 -7.03 -4.15 -13.06
C ALA A 47 -5.51 -4.36 -13.02
N HIS A 48 -4.73 -3.58 -13.78
CA HIS A 48 -3.28 -3.58 -13.73
C HIS A 48 -2.71 -3.23 -12.34
N ASN A 49 -3.49 -2.53 -11.50
CA ASN A 49 -3.11 -2.19 -10.12
C ASN A 49 -3.40 -3.33 -9.13
N LEU A 50 -4.22 -4.32 -9.52
CA LEU A 50 -4.67 -5.36 -8.59
C LEU A 50 -3.53 -6.22 -8.02
N PRO A 51 -2.52 -6.66 -8.80
CA PRO A 51 -1.44 -7.48 -8.26
C PRO A 51 -0.68 -6.80 -7.12
N GLU A 52 -0.32 -5.52 -7.29
CA GLU A 52 0.39 -4.77 -6.25
C GLU A 52 -0.50 -4.53 -5.03
N TYR A 53 -1.74 -4.12 -5.26
CA TYR A 53 -2.71 -3.94 -4.18
C TYR A 53 -2.99 -5.22 -3.40
N ALA A 54 -3.08 -6.36 -4.08
CA ALA A 54 -3.26 -7.67 -3.47
C ALA A 54 -2.06 -8.06 -2.60
N ARG A 55 -0.85 -7.75 -3.06
CA ARG A 55 0.40 -7.92 -2.30
C ARG A 55 0.40 -7.07 -1.04
N GLU A 56 0.05 -5.79 -1.15
CA GLU A 56 -0.04 -4.87 0.00
C GLU A 56 -1.04 -5.35 1.06
N ILE A 57 -2.22 -5.84 0.65
CA ILE A 57 -3.23 -6.37 1.59
C ILE A 57 -2.72 -7.58 2.37
N LYS A 58 -1.89 -8.42 1.76
CA LYS A 58 -1.36 -9.64 2.39
C LYS A 58 -0.05 -9.41 3.12
N SER A 59 0.68 -8.37 2.77
CA SER A 59 1.87 -7.97 3.51
C SER A 59 1.47 -7.28 4.81
N PHE A 60 2.23 -7.53 5.86
CA PHE A 60 1.97 -6.90 7.16
C PHE A 60 3.28 -6.70 7.92
N LYS A 61 3.28 -5.71 8.83
CA LYS A 61 4.49 -5.32 9.55
C LYS A 61 4.24 -4.90 10.99
N LEU A 62 5.26 -5.08 11.81
CA LEU A 62 5.35 -4.58 13.18
C LEU A 62 6.51 -3.59 13.28
N SER A 63 6.20 -2.31 13.37
CA SER A 63 7.20 -1.25 13.44
C SER A 63 7.53 -0.84 14.87
N SER A 64 8.72 -0.23 15.06
CA SER A 64 9.14 0.35 16.33
C SER A 64 8.11 1.33 16.89
N LYS A 65 7.45 2.10 16.05
CA LYS A 65 6.36 3.00 16.45
C LYS A 65 5.16 2.26 17.04
N VAL A 66 4.79 1.12 16.49
CA VAL A 66 3.71 0.29 17.05
C VAL A 66 4.13 -0.27 18.41
N ILE A 67 5.38 -0.71 18.57
CA ILE A 67 5.96 -1.17 19.83
C ILE A 67 5.87 -0.09 20.92
N GLU A 68 6.24 1.16 20.61
CA GLU A 68 6.04 2.29 21.54
C GLU A 68 4.59 2.50 21.93
N LEU A 69 3.66 2.40 20.96
CA LEU A 69 2.24 2.60 21.22
C LEU A 69 1.62 1.46 22.03
N VAL A 70 2.13 0.22 21.88
CA VAL A 70 1.78 -0.90 22.77
C VAL A 70 2.19 -0.59 24.21
N ASN A 71 3.43 -0.10 24.44
CA ASN A 71 3.88 0.26 25.77
C ASN A 71 2.99 1.33 26.44
N LYS A 72 2.60 2.36 25.69
CA LYS A 72 1.66 3.40 26.18
C LYS A 72 0.29 2.82 26.50
N GLU A 73 -0.20 1.90 25.68
CA GLU A 73 -1.50 1.28 25.91
C GLU A 73 -1.45 0.35 27.15
N LEU A 74 -0.31 -0.31 27.41
CA LEU A 74 -0.08 -1.08 28.64
C LEU A 74 -0.05 -0.19 29.91
N ASP A 75 0.46 1.05 29.80
CA ASP A 75 0.41 2.01 30.91
C ASP A 75 -1.03 2.42 31.25
N ASP A 76 -1.90 2.54 30.23
CA ASP A 76 -3.30 2.95 30.40
C ASP A 76 -4.22 1.81 30.87
N PHE A 77 -3.99 0.57 30.42
CA PHE A 77 -4.93 -0.54 30.61
C PHE A 77 -4.38 -1.69 31.45
N GLY A 78 -3.09 -1.64 31.83
CA GLY A 78 -2.42 -2.66 32.62
C GLY A 78 -1.55 -3.61 31.77
N ASN A 79 -0.74 -4.40 32.47
CA ASN A 79 0.25 -5.31 31.89
C ASN A 79 0.01 -6.76 32.38
N PRO A 80 -0.91 -7.51 31.77
CA PRO A 80 -1.24 -8.86 32.20
C PRO A 80 -0.12 -9.85 31.91
N GLU A 81 -0.10 -10.94 32.71
CA GLU A 81 0.61 -12.16 32.33
C GLU A 81 -0.08 -12.83 31.12
N VAL A 82 0.71 -13.25 30.16
CA VAL A 82 0.26 -14.00 28.97
C VAL A 82 0.73 -15.45 29.02
N LEU A 83 1.80 -15.70 29.72
CA LEU A 83 2.27 -17.01 30.15
C LEU A 83 2.70 -16.89 31.62
N LYS A 84 2.84 -18.04 32.30
CA LYS A 84 3.25 -18.06 33.72
C LYS A 84 4.56 -17.28 33.93
N GLY A 85 4.48 -16.15 34.63
CA GLY A 85 5.61 -15.27 34.93
C GLY A 85 6.12 -14.42 33.78
N ILE A 86 5.41 -14.38 32.65
CA ILE A 86 5.78 -13.59 31.46
C ILE A 86 4.62 -12.67 31.10
N THR A 87 4.87 -11.38 31.06
CA THR A 87 3.87 -10.35 30.77
C THR A 87 3.93 -9.90 29.30
N VAL A 88 2.91 -9.16 28.84
CA VAL A 88 2.92 -8.51 27.51
C VAL A 88 4.15 -7.62 27.34
N ARG A 89 4.51 -6.86 28.39
CA ARG A 89 5.67 -5.95 28.35
C ARG A 89 7.00 -6.69 28.18
N ASP A 90 7.10 -7.90 28.70
CA ASP A 90 8.32 -8.72 28.52
C ASP A 90 8.45 -9.15 27.05
N PHE A 91 7.33 -9.54 26.40
CA PHE A 91 7.31 -9.79 24.96
C PHE A 91 7.71 -8.55 24.16
N VAL A 92 7.14 -7.40 24.47
CA VAL A 92 7.43 -6.14 23.79
C VAL A 92 8.92 -5.78 23.88
N LYS A 93 9.51 -5.90 25.08
CA LYS A 93 10.95 -5.65 25.27
C LYS A 93 11.81 -6.61 24.45
N GLN A 94 11.45 -7.90 24.43
CA GLN A 94 12.21 -8.88 23.69
C GLN A 94 12.11 -8.69 22.19
N ILE A 95 10.92 -8.31 21.68
CA ILE A 95 10.72 -7.98 20.26
C ILE A 95 11.56 -6.76 19.87
N ASP A 96 11.63 -5.75 20.73
CA ASP A 96 12.46 -4.55 20.48
C ASP A 96 13.96 -4.89 20.43
N ILE A 97 14.43 -5.77 21.33
CA ILE A 97 15.81 -6.29 21.29
C ILE A 97 16.08 -7.04 19.99
N LEU A 98 15.15 -7.91 19.56
CA LEU A 98 15.28 -8.65 18.31
C LEU A 98 15.21 -7.77 17.09
N LEU A 99 14.40 -6.69 17.13
CA LEU A 99 14.32 -5.70 16.04
C LEU A 99 15.67 -5.00 15.83
N ASN A 100 16.29 -4.54 16.94
CA ASN A 100 17.61 -3.90 16.88
C ASN A 100 18.69 -4.89 16.40
N LYS A 101 18.67 -6.13 16.91
CA LYS A 101 19.56 -7.18 16.44
C LYS A 101 19.41 -7.48 14.96
N ALA A 102 18.18 -7.56 14.46
CA ALA A 102 17.92 -7.78 13.03
C ALA A 102 18.46 -6.65 12.16
N GLN A 103 18.34 -5.39 12.62
CA GLN A 103 18.92 -4.25 11.93
C GLN A 103 20.45 -4.33 11.87
N GLU A 104 21.11 -4.68 12.97
CA GLU A 104 22.57 -4.79 13.04
C GLU A 104 23.12 -5.92 12.16
N GLU A 105 22.42 -7.05 12.08
CA GLU A 105 22.92 -8.26 11.43
C GLU A 105 22.51 -8.39 9.95
N TYR A 106 21.33 -7.88 9.58
CA TYR A 106 20.72 -8.18 8.28
C TYR A 106 20.34 -6.95 7.43
N LEU A 107 20.30 -5.74 8.00
CA LEU A 107 19.93 -4.56 7.22
C LEU A 107 21.02 -4.21 6.20
N ILE A 108 20.63 -4.10 4.92
CA ILE A 108 21.48 -3.67 3.81
C ILE A 108 20.77 -2.50 3.15
N GLU A 109 21.30 -1.28 3.32
CA GLU A 109 20.63 -0.06 2.86
C GLU A 109 19.28 0.17 3.56
N ASP A 110 18.16 0.06 2.84
CA ASP A 110 16.81 0.36 3.34
C ASP A 110 16.10 -0.87 3.92
N ASP A 111 16.47 -2.10 3.51
CA ASP A 111 15.88 -3.36 3.99
C ASP A 111 16.90 -4.52 4.01
N GLY A 112 16.48 -5.67 4.55
CA GLY A 112 17.29 -6.88 4.58
C GLY A 112 16.45 -8.13 4.85
N ILE A 113 16.81 -9.22 4.18
CA ILE A 113 16.13 -10.52 4.38
C ILE A 113 16.62 -11.13 5.69
N ILE A 114 15.69 -11.52 6.56
CA ILE A 114 15.98 -12.23 7.81
C ILE A 114 15.63 -13.71 7.67
N PRO A 115 16.27 -14.62 8.47
CA PRO A 115 15.86 -16.01 8.53
C PRO A 115 14.37 -16.16 8.86
N PRO A 116 13.66 -17.10 8.22
CA PRO A 116 12.21 -17.25 8.38
C PRO A 116 11.74 -17.44 9.81
N ASP A 117 12.56 -18.08 10.63
CA ASP A 117 12.30 -18.37 12.06
C ASP A 117 12.95 -17.37 13.03
N PHE A 118 13.58 -16.31 12.55
CA PHE A 118 14.40 -15.38 13.37
C PHE A 118 13.65 -14.85 14.59
N LEU A 119 12.43 -14.34 14.40
CA LEU A 119 11.64 -13.75 15.47
C LEU A 119 11.13 -14.82 16.44
N GLU A 120 10.57 -15.91 15.91
CA GLU A 120 10.03 -17.01 16.71
C GLU A 120 11.14 -17.71 17.51
N ALA A 121 12.24 -18.06 16.86
CA ALA A 121 13.39 -18.69 17.54
C ALA A 121 13.98 -17.78 18.60
N GLY A 122 14.06 -16.46 18.33
CA GLY A 122 14.52 -15.47 19.28
C GLY A 122 13.64 -15.37 20.52
N LEU A 123 12.31 -15.33 20.35
CA LEU A 123 11.33 -15.30 21.45
C LEU A 123 11.33 -16.59 22.23
N MET A 124 11.30 -17.75 21.56
CA MET A 124 11.36 -19.07 22.22
C MET A 124 12.62 -19.23 23.03
N SER A 125 13.76 -18.81 22.49
CA SER A 125 15.04 -18.88 23.21
C SER A 125 15.09 -17.97 24.45
N ALA A 126 14.58 -16.73 24.31
CA ALA A 126 14.62 -15.75 25.39
C ALA A 126 13.75 -16.14 26.57
N PHE A 127 12.62 -16.77 26.35
CA PHE A 127 11.67 -17.17 27.40
C PHE A 127 11.72 -18.63 27.75
N PHE A 128 12.58 -19.44 27.10
CA PHE A 128 12.66 -20.89 27.29
C PHE A 128 11.32 -21.60 27.09
N ILE A 129 10.58 -21.20 26.04
CA ILE A 129 9.25 -21.71 25.71
C ILE A 129 9.25 -22.50 24.39
N THR A 130 8.21 -23.30 24.20
CA THR A 130 7.94 -24.02 22.94
C THR A 130 7.15 -23.18 21.97
N SER A 131 7.07 -23.58 20.68
CA SER A 131 6.23 -22.92 19.67
C SER A 131 4.76 -22.86 20.10
N HIS A 132 4.21 -23.97 20.64
CA HIS A 132 2.84 -24.00 21.15
C HIS A 132 2.59 -22.99 22.29
N ALA A 133 3.57 -22.77 23.17
CA ALA A 133 3.46 -21.74 24.19
C ALA A 133 3.56 -20.33 23.61
N LEU A 134 4.35 -20.14 22.55
CA LEU A 134 4.42 -18.87 21.82
C LEU A 134 3.07 -18.54 21.15
N ASP A 135 2.45 -19.53 20.51
CA ASP A 135 1.11 -19.38 19.90
C ASP A 135 0.06 -19.00 20.96
N ALA A 136 0.07 -19.70 22.10
CA ALA A 136 -0.83 -19.37 23.21
C ALA A 136 -0.58 -17.96 23.77
N ALA A 137 0.67 -17.51 23.82
CA ALA A 137 0.99 -16.15 24.24
C ALA A 137 0.45 -15.10 23.24
N ALA A 138 0.61 -15.35 21.94
CA ALA A 138 0.09 -14.47 20.88
C ALA A 138 -1.45 -14.36 20.95
N GLU A 139 -2.13 -15.48 21.20
CA GLU A 139 -3.58 -15.53 21.40
C GLU A 139 -3.99 -14.71 22.65
N ASN A 140 -3.37 -14.94 23.80
CA ASN A 140 -3.66 -14.21 25.03
C ASN A 140 -3.40 -12.69 24.90
N ILE A 141 -2.36 -12.28 24.16
CA ILE A 141 -2.08 -10.86 23.85
C ILE A 141 -3.23 -10.30 23.01
N SER A 142 -3.66 -11.03 21.99
CA SER A 142 -4.76 -10.62 21.11
C SER A 142 -6.08 -10.49 21.87
N GLU A 143 -6.44 -11.46 22.70
CA GLU A 143 -7.64 -11.44 23.54
C GLU A 143 -7.66 -10.26 24.51
N PHE A 144 -6.54 -9.98 25.16
CA PHE A 144 -6.43 -8.78 26.01
C PHE A 144 -6.63 -7.51 25.21
N GLY A 145 -6.04 -7.40 24.02
CA GLY A 145 -6.27 -6.29 23.11
C GLY A 145 -7.73 -6.15 22.69
N ASP A 146 -8.46 -7.24 22.53
CA ASP A 146 -9.90 -7.23 22.22
C ASP A 146 -10.74 -6.68 23.40
N THR A 147 -10.38 -7.01 24.62
CA THR A 147 -11.06 -6.42 25.80
C THR A 147 -10.91 -4.90 25.82
N ILE A 148 -9.74 -4.37 25.42
CA ILE A 148 -9.49 -2.93 25.31
C ILE A 148 -10.34 -2.31 24.18
N ARG A 149 -10.43 -2.99 23.02
CA ARG A 149 -11.28 -2.54 21.89
C ARG A 149 -12.75 -2.42 22.33
N ASP A 150 -13.25 -3.39 23.07
CA ASP A 150 -14.61 -3.40 23.59
C ASP A 150 -14.83 -2.31 24.63
N ALA A 151 -13.87 -2.09 25.54
CA ALA A 151 -13.92 -1.01 26.51
C ALA A 151 -13.96 0.38 25.83
N LYS A 152 -13.18 0.58 24.75
CA LYS A 152 -13.19 1.80 23.94
C LYS A 152 -14.52 1.96 23.20
N ARG A 153 -15.08 0.87 22.62
CA ARG A 153 -16.38 0.86 21.94
C ARG A 153 -17.52 1.27 22.88
N LYS A 154 -17.55 0.72 24.09
CA LYS A 154 -18.55 1.07 25.12
C LYS A 154 -18.49 2.54 25.52
N LYS A 155 -17.32 3.17 25.43
CA LYS A 155 -17.11 4.61 25.70
C LYS A 155 -17.33 5.49 24.45
N GLY A 156 -17.84 4.96 23.35
CA GLY A 156 -18.04 5.69 22.08
C GLY A 156 -16.74 6.15 21.41
N ARG A 157 -15.59 5.56 21.76
CA ARG A 157 -14.29 5.82 21.15
C ARG A 157 -14.01 4.83 20.03
N LEU A 158 -13.09 5.20 19.12
CA LEU A 158 -12.66 4.32 18.06
C LEU A 158 -12.06 3.02 18.65
N PRO A 159 -12.57 1.82 18.30
CA PRO A 159 -12.14 0.55 18.90
C PRO A 159 -10.81 0.07 18.30
N ARG A 160 -9.73 0.82 18.52
CA ARG A 160 -8.36 0.45 18.14
C ARG A 160 -7.59 0.03 19.37
N SER A 161 -6.80 -1.05 19.25
CA SER A 161 -5.82 -1.47 20.25
C SER A 161 -4.52 -1.87 19.54
N TYR A 162 -3.42 -1.33 20.00
CA TYR A 162 -2.08 -1.69 19.51
C TYR A 162 -1.64 -3.03 20.08
N ILE A 163 -2.10 -3.38 21.27
CA ILE A 163 -1.89 -4.70 21.88
C ILE A 163 -2.60 -5.78 21.05
N TYR A 164 -3.83 -5.52 20.60
CA TYR A 164 -4.49 -6.40 19.64
C TYR A 164 -3.67 -6.57 18.36
N SER A 165 -3.16 -5.47 17.83
CA SER A 165 -2.34 -5.49 16.60
C SER A 165 -1.05 -6.30 16.79
N LEU A 166 -0.42 -6.24 17.98
CA LEU A 166 0.74 -7.04 18.31
C LEU A 166 0.42 -8.54 18.36
N GLY A 167 -0.63 -8.94 19.08
CA GLY A 167 -1.03 -10.35 19.14
C GLY A 167 -1.40 -10.90 17.77
N ASN A 168 -2.19 -10.15 17.01
CA ASN A 168 -2.55 -10.51 15.64
C ASN A 168 -1.33 -10.58 14.70
N PHE A 169 -0.35 -9.69 14.86
CA PHE A 169 0.90 -9.75 14.10
C PHE A 169 1.65 -11.06 14.40
N LEU A 170 1.81 -11.44 15.67
CA LEU A 170 2.52 -12.67 16.05
C LEU A 170 1.82 -13.92 15.49
N GLN A 171 0.50 -13.98 15.56
CA GLN A 171 -0.29 -15.08 14.97
C GLN A 171 -0.09 -15.17 13.46
N LEU A 172 -0.27 -14.06 12.75
CA LEU A 172 -0.10 -14.01 11.28
C LEU A 172 1.34 -14.32 10.87
N TRP A 173 2.32 -13.88 11.67
CA TRP A 173 3.74 -14.12 11.39
C TRP A 173 4.10 -15.59 11.47
N ALA A 174 3.55 -16.31 12.46
CA ALA A 174 3.71 -17.75 12.59
C ALA A 174 3.03 -18.54 11.44
N ASP A 175 1.94 -18.00 10.88
CA ASP A 175 1.19 -18.63 9.79
C ASP A 175 1.75 -18.31 8.39
N THR A 176 2.87 -17.57 8.29
CA THR A 176 3.49 -17.27 6.98
C THR A 176 4.31 -18.46 6.47
N TYR A 177 3.96 -18.93 5.28
CA TYR A 177 4.71 -19.97 4.57
C TYR A 177 5.79 -19.34 3.68
N GLU A 178 7.00 -19.89 3.72
CA GLU A 178 8.16 -19.44 2.92
C GLU A 178 7.90 -19.45 1.40
N GLU A 179 6.96 -20.27 0.95
CA GLU A 179 6.55 -20.33 -0.46
C GLU A 179 5.89 -19.02 -0.92
N PHE A 180 5.18 -18.32 -0.02
CA PHE A 180 4.38 -17.13 -0.37
C PHE A 180 4.90 -15.85 0.26
N TYR A 181 5.79 -15.93 1.26
CA TYR A 181 6.28 -14.77 2.00
C TYR A 181 7.79 -14.77 2.14
N VAL A 182 8.36 -13.58 2.06
CA VAL A 182 9.71 -13.31 2.53
C VAL A 182 9.64 -12.46 3.80
N LYS A 183 10.43 -12.81 4.81
CA LYS A 183 10.53 -12.06 6.06
C LYS A 183 11.69 -11.09 5.99
N LEU A 184 11.40 -9.82 6.28
CA LEU A 184 12.31 -8.69 6.11
C LEU A 184 12.46 -7.91 7.41
N ILE A 185 13.61 -7.25 7.55
CA ILE A 185 13.81 -6.11 8.41
C ILE A 185 13.88 -4.86 7.53
N THR A 186 13.11 -3.83 7.87
CA THR A 186 13.17 -2.53 7.21
C THR A 186 13.84 -1.50 8.11
N GLY A 187 14.60 -0.59 7.52
CA GLY A 187 15.35 0.46 8.23
C GLY A 187 14.61 1.80 8.30
N GLY A 188 15.39 2.90 8.39
CA GLY A 188 14.90 4.27 8.42
C GLY A 188 14.40 4.73 9.79
N GLU A 189 13.58 5.79 9.82
CA GLU A 189 13.07 6.40 11.07
C GLU A 189 12.10 5.51 11.86
N ASN A 190 11.51 4.50 11.21
CA ASN A 190 10.53 3.63 11.82
C ASN A 190 10.75 2.16 11.38
N PRO A 191 11.85 1.54 11.85
CA PRO A 191 12.22 0.19 11.47
C PRO A 191 11.12 -0.82 11.84
N ALA A 192 11.03 -1.90 11.05
CA ALA A 192 9.96 -2.88 11.24
C ALA A 192 10.38 -4.30 10.82
N PHE A 193 9.85 -5.29 11.50
CA PHE A 193 9.68 -6.63 10.92
C PHE A 193 8.54 -6.60 9.90
N GLU A 194 8.78 -7.11 8.71
CA GLU A 194 7.79 -7.17 7.64
C GLU A 194 7.70 -8.58 7.06
N ALA A 195 6.49 -9.11 6.95
CA ALA A 195 6.19 -10.28 6.13
C ALA A 195 5.66 -9.79 4.78
N TYR A 196 6.51 -9.83 3.76
CA TYR A 196 6.20 -9.36 2.42
C TYR A 196 5.64 -10.49 1.58
N CYS A 197 4.45 -10.31 1.03
CA CYS A 197 3.78 -11.30 0.21
C CYS A 197 4.39 -11.33 -1.20
N MET A 198 4.98 -12.47 -1.57
CA MET A 198 5.57 -12.67 -2.90
C MET A 198 4.52 -13.04 -3.94
N ASP A 199 3.48 -13.77 -3.54
CA ASP A 199 2.42 -14.24 -4.43
C ASP A 199 1.09 -13.50 -4.18
N PRO A 200 0.75 -12.47 -4.96
CA PRO A 200 -0.50 -11.74 -4.81
C PRO A 200 -1.75 -12.58 -5.12
N SER A 201 -1.61 -13.74 -5.78
CA SER A 201 -2.74 -14.62 -6.10
C SER A 201 -3.49 -15.08 -4.86
N VAL A 202 -2.79 -15.22 -3.73
CA VAL A 202 -3.37 -15.59 -2.43
C VAL A 202 -4.44 -14.60 -1.95
N ALA A 203 -4.29 -13.30 -2.27
CA ALA A 203 -5.31 -12.30 -1.95
C ALA A 203 -6.46 -12.29 -2.96
N CYS A 204 -6.23 -12.83 -4.15
CA CYS A 204 -7.21 -12.82 -5.25
C CYS A 204 -8.15 -14.03 -5.26
N LEU A 205 -7.97 -15.01 -4.36
CA LEU A 205 -8.82 -16.18 -4.22
C LEU A 205 -10.34 -15.88 -4.24
N PRO A 206 -10.84 -14.79 -3.62
CA PRO A 206 -12.26 -14.44 -3.65
C PRO A 206 -12.85 -14.23 -5.05
N VAL A 207 -12.02 -13.86 -6.02
CA VAL A 207 -12.46 -13.72 -7.43
C VAL A 207 -12.97 -15.04 -7.99
N PHE A 208 -12.44 -16.18 -7.52
CA PHE A 208 -12.85 -17.52 -7.97
C PHE A 208 -14.12 -18.03 -7.28
N SER A 209 -14.49 -17.44 -6.15
CA SER A 209 -15.73 -17.76 -5.43
C SER A 209 -16.94 -17.03 -6.01
N CYS A 210 -16.74 -16.02 -6.84
CA CYS A 210 -17.81 -15.24 -7.46
C CYS A 210 -18.46 -15.98 -8.63
N TYR A 211 -19.69 -15.60 -8.95
CA TYR A 211 -20.39 -16.11 -10.13
C TYR A 211 -19.57 -15.89 -11.40
N SER A 212 -19.01 -14.69 -11.56
CA SER A 212 -18.15 -14.32 -12.67
C SER A 212 -17.30 -13.11 -12.32
N SER A 213 -16.15 -12.96 -13.00
CA SER A 213 -15.33 -11.75 -12.90
C SER A 213 -14.92 -11.24 -14.27
N LEU A 214 -14.84 -9.91 -14.39
CA LEU A 214 -14.31 -9.20 -15.55
C LEU A 214 -13.19 -8.27 -15.07
N HIS A 215 -11.99 -8.46 -15.63
CA HIS A 215 -10.84 -7.60 -15.34
C HIS A 215 -10.55 -6.73 -16.56
N MET A 216 -10.48 -5.43 -16.40
CA MET A 216 -10.26 -4.51 -17.51
C MET A 216 -9.28 -3.40 -17.15
N SER A 217 -8.50 -2.98 -18.14
CA SER A 217 -7.59 -1.85 -18.04
C SER A 217 -7.12 -1.42 -19.42
N GLY A 218 -6.71 -0.17 -19.56
CA GLY A 218 -6.03 0.32 -20.75
C GLY A 218 -4.60 -0.22 -20.91
N THR A 219 -4.00 -0.78 -19.86
CA THR A 219 -2.58 -1.20 -19.79
C THR A 219 -2.39 -2.59 -19.19
N LEU A 220 -3.31 -3.52 -19.43
CA LEU A 220 -3.28 -4.88 -18.87
C LEU A 220 -2.35 -5.85 -19.62
N SER A 221 -1.56 -5.36 -20.53
CA SER A 221 -0.59 -6.17 -21.30
C SER A 221 0.76 -6.23 -20.56
N PRO A 222 1.46 -7.39 -20.51
CA PRO A 222 1.09 -8.70 -21.11
C PRO A 222 0.02 -9.46 -20.32
N LEU A 223 -1.03 -9.90 -20.98
CA LEU A 223 -2.16 -10.57 -20.34
C LEU A 223 -1.80 -11.86 -19.60
N ASN A 224 -0.78 -12.60 -20.09
CA ASN A 224 -0.37 -13.84 -19.46
C ASN A 224 0.33 -13.59 -18.10
N GLU A 225 1.10 -12.51 -17.98
CA GLU A 225 1.74 -12.11 -16.72
C GLU A 225 0.68 -11.69 -15.70
N TYR A 226 -0.29 -10.87 -16.12
CA TYR A 226 -1.42 -10.50 -15.27
C TYR A 226 -2.18 -11.72 -14.77
N ARG A 227 -2.51 -12.68 -15.66
CA ARG A 227 -3.19 -13.91 -15.27
C ARG A 227 -2.40 -14.71 -14.24
N ALA A 228 -1.09 -14.87 -14.47
CA ALA A 228 -0.22 -15.59 -13.58
C ALA A 228 -0.13 -14.91 -12.20
N SER A 229 0.01 -13.58 -12.17
CA SER A 229 0.17 -12.82 -10.92
C SER A 229 -1.05 -12.85 -10.01
N ILE A 230 -2.26 -13.02 -10.54
CA ILE A 230 -3.48 -13.09 -9.73
C ILE A 230 -4.14 -14.48 -9.73
N GLY A 231 -3.48 -15.49 -10.33
CA GLY A 231 -3.91 -16.87 -10.33
C GLY A 231 -5.07 -17.20 -11.27
N ILE A 232 -5.42 -16.34 -12.24
CA ILE A 232 -6.50 -16.62 -13.21
C ILE A 232 -6.11 -17.80 -14.12
N PRO A 233 -7.00 -18.80 -14.32
CA PRO A 233 -6.75 -19.94 -15.21
C PRO A 233 -6.40 -19.50 -16.64
N LYS A 234 -5.48 -20.24 -17.28
CA LYS A 234 -5.02 -19.93 -18.64
C LYS A 234 -6.13 -19.99 -19.69
N GLU A 235 -7.16 -20.79 -19.43
CA GLU A 235 -8.35 -21.00 -20.29
C GLU A 235 -9.34 -19.84 -20.24
N SER A 236 -9.14 -18.88 -19.31
CA SER A 236 -9.98 -17.70 -19.20
C SER A 236 -9.96 -16.89 -20.48
N ARG A 237 -11.14 -16.43 -20.90
CA ARG A 237 -11.26 -15.64 -22.13
C ARG A 237 -10.58 -14.29 -21.97
N SER A 238 -9.96 -13.82 -23.03
CA SER A 238 -9.40 -12.46 -23.11
C SER A 238 -9.73 -11.83 -24.44
N ILE A 239 -9.87 -10.51 -24.42
CA ILE A 239 -10.10 -9.71 -25.62
C ILE A 239 -9.23 -8.45 -25.52
N ILE A 240 -8.67 -8.05 -26.66
CA ILE A 240 -7.91 -6.81 -26.80
C ILE A 240 -8.64 -5.96 -27.82
N PHE A 241 -8.99 -4.76 -27.43
CA PHE A 241 -9.54 -3.75 -28.34
C PHE A 241 -8.41 -2.85 -28.85
N PRO A 242 -8.38 -2.54 -30.16
CA PRO A 242 -7.40 -1.59 -30.68
C PRO A 242 -7.63 -0.20 -30.07
N SER A 243 -6.56 0.57 -29.95
CA SER A 243 -6.67 1.96 -29.51
C SER A 243 -7.55 2.75 -30.47
N PRO A 244 -8.52 3.54 -29.98
CA PRO A 244 -9.31 4.44 -30.82
C PRO A 244 -8.51 5.66 -31.31
N PHE A 245 -7.31 5.88 -30.78
CA PHE A 245 -6.45 7.00 -31.15
C PHE A 245 -5.56 6.63 -32.32
N ASP A 246 -5.57 7.46 -33.35
CA ASP A 246 -4.76 7.31 -34.55
C ASP A 246 -3.25 7.41 -34.18
N PRO A 247 -2.44 6.36 -34.41
CA PRO A 247 -1.01 6.37 -34.12
C PRO A 247 -0.24 7.48 -34.86
N SER A 248 -0.70 7.88 -36.03
CA SER A 248 -0.06 8.96 -36.82
C SER A 248 -0.13 10.35 -36.16
N LYS A 249 -1.07 10.51 -35.19
CA LYS A 249 -1.23 11.75 -34.41
C LYS A 249 -0.42 11.74 -33.10
N ARG A 250 0.39 10.69 -32.86
CA ARG A 250 1.23 10.56 -31.68
C ARG A 250 2.70 10.60 -32.09
N SER A 251 3.46 11.52 -31.48
CA SER A 251 4.91 11.53 -31.55
C SER A 251 5.46 11.28 -30.15
N VAL A 252 6.46 10.41 -30.04
CA VAL A 252 7.20 10.13 -28.80
C VAL A 252 8.64 10.57 -29.04
N ILE A 253 9.09 11.51 -28.23
CA ILE A 253 10.47 12.03 -28.27
C ILE A 253 11.07 11.72 -26.88
N TYR A 254 12.28 11.22 -26.86
CA TYR A 254 13.01 10.97 -25.61
C TYR A 254 14.44 11.51 -25.74
N THR A 255 15.05 11.77 -24.60
CA THR A 255 16.47 12.14 -24.49
C THR A 255 17.14 11.17 -23.51
N ASP A 256 18.40 10.86 -23.75
CA ASP A 256 19.22 9.93 -22.96
C ASP A 256 20.34 10.63 -22.17
N ASP A 257 20.39 11.98 -22.24
CA ASP A 257 21.42 12.79 -21.57
C ASP A 257 20.99 13.40 -20.23
N VAL A 258 19.82 12.99 -19.73
CA VAL A 258 19.28 13.35 -18.40
C VAL A 258 18.68 12.13 -17.72
N THR A 259 18.61 12.15 -16.39
CA THR A 259 18.07 11.04 -15.60
C THR A 259 17.29 11.58 -14.40
N THR A 260 16.32 10.81 -13.91
CA THR A 260 15.59 11.07 -12.65
C THR A 260 16.10 10.22 -11.48
N LYS A 261 17.19 9.49 -11.65
CA LYS A 261 17.82 8.72 -10.57
C LYS A 261 18.35 9.67 -9.49
N TYR A 262 17.85 9.49 -8.28
CA TYR A 262 18.14 10.38 -7.15
C TYR A 262 19.64 10.55 -6.88
N GLU A 263 20.40 9.46 -6.90
CA GLU A 263 21.83 9.47 -6.66
C GLU A 263 22.63 10.28 -7.72
N GLU A 264 22.17 10.27 -8.96
CA GLU A 264 22.80 11.02 -10.05
C GLU A 264 22.43 12.51 -9.97
N LEU A 265 21.17 12.81 -9.61
CA LEU A 265 20.71 14.20 -9.39
C LEU A 265 21.43 14.89 -8.21
N LEU A 266 21.85 14.14 -7.18
CA LEU A 266 22.64 14.68 -6.07
C LEU A 266 24.09 14.98 -6.44
N LYS A 267 24.63 14.29 -7.45
CA LYS A 267 26.04 14.42 -7.85
C LYS A 267 26.26 15.51 -8.90
N ASP A 268 25.23 15.80 -9.70
CA ASP A 268 25.37 16.69 -10.85
C ASP A 268 24.12 17.61 -11.02
N GLU A 269 24.24 18.83 -10.55
CA GLU A 269 23.20 19.86 -10.70
C GLU A 269 22.95 20.27 -12.17
N GLU A 270 23.89 20.03 -13.08
CA GLU A 270 23.74 20.32 -14.50
C GLU A 270 22.64 19.46 -15.14
N ILE A 271 22.40 18.24 -14.61
CA ILE A 271 21.31 17.36 -15.06
C ILE A 271 19.95 18.04 -14.83
N ILE A 272 19.74 18.59 -13.63
CA ILE A 272 18.49 19.29 -13.28
C ILE A 272 18.29 20.50 -14.22
N LYS A 273 19.33 21.27 -14.42
CA LYS A 273 19.29 22.44 -15.29
C LYS A 273 18.98 22.09 -16.75
N LYS A 274 19.56 21.01 -17.27
CA LYS A 274 19.18 20.48 -18.59
C LYS A 274 17.72 20.06 -18.66
N MET A 275 17.22 19.36 -17.63
CA MET A 275 15.81 18.96 -17.57
C MET A 275 14.89 20.20 -17.56
N GLU A 276 15.25 21.25 -16.83
CA GLU A 276 14.52 22.52 -16.85
C GLU A 276 14.53 23.16 -18.24
N ASP A 277 15.68 23.22 -18.88
CA ASP A 277 15.84 23.80 -20.21
C ASP A 277 14.98 23.07 -21.25
N TYR A 278 14.95 21.73 -21.20
CA TYR A 278 14.06 20.93 -22.03
C TYR A 278 12.58 21.20 -21.72
N THR A 279 12.22 21.24 -20.45
CA THR A 279 10.84 21.52 -20.01
C THR A 279 10.38 22.89 -20.51
N VAL A 280 11.18 23.94 -20.29
CA VAL A 280 10.89 25.30 -20.76
C VAL A 280 10.77 25.34 -22.29
N SER A 281 11.70 24.69 -22.98
CA SER A 281 11.71 24.64 -24.45
C SER A 281 10.41 24.02 -24.98
N VAL A 282 10.00 22.88 -24.43
CA VAL A 282 8.75 22.21 -24.81
C VAL A 282 7.54 23.08 -24.50
N CYS A 283 7.45 23.62 -23.26
CA CYS A 283 6.32 24.46 -22.84
C CYS A 283 6.16 25.73 -23.68
N ASN A 284 7.25 26.33 -24.10
CA ASN A 284 7.20 27.58 -24.91
C ASN A 284 7.04 27.34 -26.42
N THR A 285 7.47 26.16 -26.89
CA THR A 285 7.37 25.82 -28.33
C THR A 285 6.03 25.20 -28.68
N CYS A 286 5.45 24.42 -27.77
CA CYS A 286 4.15 23.79 -27.99
C CYS A 286 3.03 24.82 -27.93
N ASN A 287 2.36 25.07 -29.08
CA ASN A 287 1.18 25.94 -29.15
C ASN A 287 -0.10 25.16 -28.75
N LYS A 288 -0.01 24.31 -27.73
CA LYS A 288 -1.06 23.45 -27.19
C LYS A 288 -0.88 23.32 -25.68
N ASN A 289 -1.94 22.86 -25.01
CA ASN A 289 -1.85 22.56 -23.59
C ASN A 289 -0.79 21.49 -23.35
N THR A 290 0.11 21.75 -22.42
CA THR A 290 1.24 20.90 -22.07
C THR A 290 1.11 20.46 -20.61
N ALA A 291 1.11 19.16 -20.33
CA ALA A 291 1.18 18.64 -18.98
C ALA A 291 2.60 18.11 -18.72
N VAL A 292 3.19 18.51 -17.61
CA VAL A 292 4.52 18.08 -17.15
C VAL A 292 4.34 17.17 -15.95
N PHE A 293 4.82 15.92 -16.04
CA PHE A 293 4.76 14.94 -14.97
C PHE A 293 6.13 14.79 -14.33
N PHE A 294 6.18 14.91 -13.03
CA PHE A 294 7.39 14.73 -12.23
C PHE A 294 7.40 13.36 -11.55
N SER A 295 8.58 12.75 -11.41
CA SER A 295 8.74 11.50 -10.67
C SER A 295 8.52 11.69 -9.15
N SER A 296 8.65 12.92 -8.64
CA SER A 296 8.41 13.24 -7.23
C SER A 296 8.11 14.73 -7.03
N TYR A 297 7.40 15.04 -5.93
CA TYR A 297 7.22 16.43 -5.48
C TYR A 297 8.56 17.12 -5.13
N THR A 298 9.56 16.37 -4.71
CA THR A 298 10.89 16.91 -4.42
C THR A 298 11.52 17.49 -5.68
N LEU A 299 11.48 16.75 -6.80
CA LEU A 299 12.00 17.24 -8.08
C LEU A 299 11.18 18.42 -8.61
N MET A 300 9.86 18.37 -8.51
CA MET A 300 9.00 19.49 -8.88
C MET A 300 9.33 20.75 -8.06
N ASN A 301 9.48 20.62 -6.74
CA ASN A 301 9.83 21.75 -5.88
C ASN A 301 11.20 22.35 -6.21
N LYS A 302 12.18 21.51 -6.58
CA LYS A 302 13.49 22.00 -7.03
C LYS A 302 13.36 22.90 -8.27
N PHE A 303 12.59 22.48 -9.26
CA PHE A 303 12.28 23.31 -10.44
C PHE A 303 11.63 24.64 -10.07
N LEU A 304 10.73 24.63 -9.07
CA LEU A 304 10.04 25.86 -8.61
C LEU A 304 11.01 26.80 -7.87
N GLU A 305 11.93 26.27 -7.06
CA GLU A 305 12.99 27.03 -6.38
C GLU A 305 13.91 27.71 -7.38
N ASP A 306 14.26 27.05 -8.48
CA ASP A 306 15.07 27.57 -9.57
C ASP A 306 14.29 28.52 -10.49
N LYS A 307 13.05 28.86 -10.11
CA LYS A 307 12.19 29.85 -10.74
C LYS A 307 11.82 29.54 -12.21
N ILE A 308 11.68 28.25 -12.54
CA ILE A 308 11.31 27.80 -13.89
C ILE A 308 10.06 28.50 -14.42
N LEU A 309 9.10 28.84 -13.55
CA LEU A 309 7.84 29.51 -13.93
C LEU A 309 8.08 30.87 -14.60
N LEU A 310 9.15 31.59 -14.25
CA LEU A 310 9.49 32.88 -14.90
C LEU A 310 9.98 32.74 -16.33
N ARG A 311 10.36 31.52 -16.71
CA ARG A 311 10.88 31.19 -18.06
C ARG A 311 9.79 30.63 -18.97
N ILE A 312 8.61 30.31 -18.44
CA ILE A 312 7.45 29.79 -19.17
C ILE A 312 6.53 30.97 -19.52
N HIS A 313 6.17 31.08 -20.78
CA HIS A 313 5.39 32.21 -21.31
C HIS A 313 3.88 32.01 -21.25
N ASN A 314 3.43 30.75 -21.08
CA ASN A 314 2.03 30.38 -21.03
C ASN A 314 1.50 30.42 -19.59
N ASP A 315 0.18 30.47 -19.42
CA ASP A 315 -0.46 30.33 -18.11
C ASP A 315 -0.11 28.99 -17.47
N VAL A 316 0.33 29.02 -16.22
CA VAL A 316 0.73 27.81 -15.48
C VAL A 316 -0.29 27.49 -14.40
N PHE A 317 -0.81 26.29 -14.45
CA PHE A 317 -1.62 25.64 -13.42
C PHE A 317 -0.77 24.61 -12.71
N MET A 318 -1.02 24.38 -11.41
CA MET A 318 -0.11 23.56 -10.62
C MET A 318 -0.81 22.75 -9.54
N GLU A 319 -0.48 21.45 -9.48
CA GLU A 319 -0.78 20.61 -8.34
C GLU A 319 0.12 20.96 -7.14
N ARG A 320 -0.43 20.93 -5.94
CA ARG A 320 0.33 21.18 -4.70
C ARG A 320 0.13 20.03 -3.72
N LYS A 321 1.18 19.65 -3.04
CA LYS A 321 1.11 18.60 -2.00
C LYS A 321 0.04 18.95 -0.95
N GLY A 322 -0.91 18.04 -0.73
CA GLY A 322 -2.01 18.22 0.23
C GLY A 322 -3.26 18.91 -0.32
N MET A 323 -3.28 19.24 -1.62
CA MET A 323 -4.46 19.79 -2.29
C MET A 323 -5.62 18.79 -2.21
N GLN A 324 -6.82 19.28 -1.94
CA GLN A 324 -8.02 18.44 -1.92
C GLN A 324 -8.44 18.07 -3.34
N GLN A 325 -9.05 16.89 -3.51
CA GLN A 325 -9.43 16.39 -4.83
C GLN A 325 -10.30 17.38 -5.65
N HIS A 326 -11.20 18.12 -4.99
CA HIS A 326 -12.03 19.09 -5.66
C HIS A 326 -11.24 20.32 -6.17
N GLU A 327 -10.20 20.74 -5.43
CA GLU A 327 -9.30 21.84 -5.82
C GLU A 327 -8.47 21.42 -7.04
N LEU A 328 -7.86 20.21 -6.99
CA LEU A 328 -7.16 19.64 -8.13
C LEU A 328 -8.04 19.57 -9.39
N MET A 329 -9.28 19.10 -9.23
CA MET A 329 -10.21 19.03 -10.34
C MET A 329 -10.57 20.41 -10.93
N ASN A 330 -10.57 21.46 -10.11
CA ASN A 330 -10.78 22.83 -10.57
C ASN A 330 -9.57 23.35 -11.35
N GLU A 331 -8.33 23.09 -10.86
CA GLU A 331 -7.09 23.41 -11.60
C GLU A 331 -7.06 22.73 -12.97
N VAL A 332 -7.37 21.43 -13.03
CA VAL A 332 -7.43 20.67 -14.29
C VAL A 332 -8.50 21.21 -15.22
N LYS A 333 -9.67 21.64 -14.72
CA LYS A 333 -10.71 22.28 -15.55
C LYS A 333 -10.25 23.62 -16.12
N SER A 334 -9.62 24.44 -15.28
CA SER A 334 -9.07 25.73 -15.69
C SER A 334 -7.98 25.57 -16.75
N PHE A 335 -7.04 24.65 -16.53
CA PHE A 335 -6.04 24.26 -17.53
C PHE A 335 -6.66 23.83 -18.87
N LYS A 336 -7.68 22.96 -18.85
CA LYS A 336 -8.36 22.53 -20.07
C LYS A 336 -9.08 23.66 -20.82
N SER A 337 -9.51 24.69 -20.12
CA SER A 337 -10.22 25.86 -20.69
C SER A 337 -9.27 26.91 -21.26
N SER A 338 -8.04 26.99 -20.73
CA SER A 338 -6.99 27.89 -21.20
C SER A 338 -6.24 27.26 -22.37
N LYS A 339 -5.82 28.07 -23.36
CA LYS A 339 -5.06 27.60 -24.54
C LYS A 339 -4.16 28.71 -25.08
N PRO A 340 -2.85 28.52 -25.21
CA PRO A 340 -2.06 27.41 -24.62
C PRO A 340 -1.83 27.59 -23.11
N ALA A 341 -1.73 26.50 -22.39
CA ALA A 341 -1.48 26.49 -20.95
C ALA A 341 -0.55 25.34 -20.55
N VAL A 342 0.07 25.45 -19.38
CA VAL A 342 0.95 24.42 -18.81
C VAL A 342 0.37 23.96 -17.48
N LEU A 343 0.38 22.64 -17.23
CA LEU A 343 0.01 22.02 -15.95
C LEU A 343 1.23 21.28 -15.38
N PHE A 344 1.58 21.62 -14.15
CA PHE A 344 2.61 20.96 -13.34
C PHE A 344 1.97 20.12 -12.25
#